data_c82c6920a3068cc4bfc1966bfdab9721
#
_entry.id   c82c6920a3068cc4bfc1966bfdab9721
#
_cell.length_a   1.000
_cell.length_b   1.000
_cell.length_c   1.000
_cell.angle_alpha   90.00
_cell.angle_beta   90.00
_cell.angle_gamma   90.00
#
_symmetry.space_group_name_H-M   'P 1'
#
loop_
_entity.id
_entity.type
_entity.pdbx_description
1 polymer ?
#
loop_
_entity_poly.entity_id
_entity_poly.type
_entity_poly.pdbx_seq_one_letter_code
_entity_poly.pdbx_strand_id
1 'polypeptide(L)'
;DHLNVRETAEDDSKIVGKMENDTGCEILGIEGDKAHITSGSVEGYVSLDYILTGKDAVAQADSVVKELATVNADGLKLREAPSLDSPVYDMVAYGEELEVLDNGSGSDWVGVDFDGNKLYVSSDYVTVDTKLKTALNMTEFLYGAGVSDVRVELCEYARQFVGNPYVWGGTSLTKGADCSGFVLSVFAK
;
A
#
# COMPACT_ATOMS: atom_id res chain seq x y z
N ASP A 1 3.62 17.21 -7.34
CA ASP A 1 4.56 17.60 -6.28
C ASP A 1 4.23 16.85 -5.01
N HIS A 2 5.25 16.47 -4.21
CA HIS A 2 5.09 15.73 -2.96
C HIS A 2 5.63 16.58 -1.81
N LEU A 3 4.94 16.57 -0.67
CA LEU A 3 5.45 17.13 0.57
C LEU A 3 6.36 16.11 1.25
N ASN A 4 7.56 16.52 1.64
CA ASN A 4 8.50 15.68 2.38
C ASN A 4 8.07 15.56 3.84
N VAL A 5 8.03 14.34 4.36
CA VAL A 5 7.98 14.06 5.80
C VAL A 5 9.40 13.80 6.27
N ARG A 6 9.86 14.52 7.28
CA ARG A 6 11.23 14.48 7.78
C ARG A 6 11.32 13.84 9.16
N GLU A 7 12.47 13.25 9.46
CA GLU A 7 12.71 12.57 10.72
C GLU A 7 12.71 13.54 11.93
N THR A 8 13.15 14.77 11.73
CA THR A 8 13.16 15.84 12.76
C THR A 8 12.63 17.14 12.19
N ALA A 9 12.40 18.15 13.06
CA ALA A 9 11.94 19.48 12.64
C ALA A 9 12.96 20.28 11.79
N GLU A 10 14.20 19.83 11.68
CA GLU A 10 15.26 20.48 10.92
C GLU A 10 15.07 20.30 9.41
N ASP A 11 15.29 21.36 8.62
CA ASP A 11 15.04 21.38 7.16
C ASP A 11 15.95 20.46 6.35
N ASP A 12 17.11 20.07 6.87
CA ASP A 12 18.07 19.18 6.24
C ASP A 12 18.05 17.76 6.80
N SER A 13 17.12 17.45 7.72
CA SER A 13 17.01 16.12 8.29
C SER A 13 16.52 15.09 7.25
N LYS A 14 16.76 13.82 7.54
CA LYS A 14 16.43 12.69 6.66
C LYS A 14 14.94 12.70 6.28
N ILE A 15 14.63 12.46 5.00
CA ILE A 15 13.27 12.25 4.54
C ILE A 15 12.86 10.81 4.86
N VAL A 16 11.79 10.63 5.62
CA VAL A 16 11.24 9.33 6.05
C VAL A 16 9.98 8.95 5.29
N GLY A 17 9.34 9.92 4.61
CA GLY A 17 8.15 9.66 3.80
C GLY A 17 7.80 10.81 2.88
N LYS A 18 6.77 10.59 2.07
CA LYS A 18 6.21 11.54 1.11
C LYS A 18 4.69 11.59 1.26
N MET A 19 4.13 12.79 1.22
CA MET A 19 2.69 13.03 1.16
C MET A 19 2.32 13.58 -0.21
N GLU A 20 1.33 12.99 -0.84
CA GLU A 20 0.68 13.52 -2.03
C GLU A 20 -0.40 14.54 -1.64
N ASN A 21 -0.99 15.21 -2.64
CA ASN A 21 -2.18 16.01 -2.39
C ASN A 21 -3.29 15.15 -1.79
N ASP A 22 -4.06 15.74 -0.88
CA ASP A 22 -5.20 15.12 -0.21
C ASP A 22 -4.83 13.92 0.68
N THR A 23 -3.58 13.85 1.11
CA THR A 23 -3.13 12.88 2.11
C THR A 23 -3.55 13.34 3.50
N GLY A 24 -4.22 12.45 4.24
CA GLY A 24 -4.61 12.68 5.63
C GLY A 24 -3.46 12.40 6.60
N CYS A 25 -3.39 13.19 7.68
CA CYS A 25 -2.47 12.94 8.80
C CYS A 25 -3.10 13.38 10.13
N GLU A 26 -2.61 12.81 11.21
CA GLU A 26 -2.88 13.27 12.56
C GLU A 26 -1.72 14.13 13.04
N ILE A 27 -2.01 15.30 13.63
CA ILE A 27 -0.99 16.18 14.22
C ILE A 27 -0.78 15.77 15.68
N LEU A 28 0.41 15.29 15.99
CA LEU A 28 0.82 14.89 17.34
C LEU A 28 1.34 16.07 18.17
N GLY A 29 1.91 17.10 17.50
CA GLY A 29 2.45 18.28 18.13
C GLY A 29 2.91 19.33 17.13
N ILE A 30 3.26 20.52 17.60
CA ILE A 30 3.76 21.63 16.78
C ILE A 30 5.07 22.14 17.39
N GLU A 31 6.11 22.28 16.55
CA GLU A 31 7.41 22.84 16.89
C GLU A 31 7.76 23.95 15.90
N GLY A 32 7.60 25.23 16.34
CA GLY A 32 7.81 26.37 15.47
C GLY A 32 6.85 26.40 14.28
N ASP A 33 7.38 26.31 13.07
CA ASP A 33 6.65 26.23 11.79
C ASP A 33 6.44 24.79 11.28
N LYS A 34 6.79 23.78 12.08
CA LYS A 34 6.65 22.36 11.77
C LYS A 34 5.56 21.68 12.60
N ALA A 35 4.83 20.79 11.97
CA ALA A 35 3.93 19.86 12.64
C ALA A 35 4.59 18.48 12.73
N HIS A 36 4.64 17.90 13.92
CA HIS A 36 4.91 16.47 14.13
C HIS A 36 3.62 15.71 13.81
N ILE A 37 3.68 14.81 12.84
CA ILE A 37 2.51 14.11 12.31
C ILE A 37 2.71 12.61 12.29
N THR A 38 1.58 11.88 12.27
CA THR A 38 1.52 10.49 11.83
C THR A 38 0.52 10.34 10.68
N SER A 39 0.87 9.50 9.68
CA SER A 39 0.02 9.21 8.52
C SER A 39 0.33 7.81 7.97
N GLY A 40 -0.58 6.86 8.20
CA GLY A 40 -0.31 5.44 7.90
C GLY A 40 0.87 4.90 8.68
N SER A 41 1.88 4.39 7.98
CA SER A 41 3.12 3.87 8.58
C SER A 41 4.21 4.94 8.79
N VAL A 42 3.94 6.19 8.40
CA VAL A 42 4.93 7.27 8.42
C VAL A 42 4.68 8.17 9.62
N GLU A 43 5.74 8.44 10.40
CA GLU A 43 5.77 9.43 11.47
C GLU A 43 6.95 10.39 11.24
N GLY A 44 6.74 11.70 11.44
CA GLY A 44 7.77 12.70 11.25
C GLY A 44 7.22 14.12 11.19
N TYR A 45 8.00 15.03 10.63
CA TYR A 45 7.75 16.46 10.63
C TYR A 45 7.46 16.99 9.22
N VAL A 46 6.46 17.87 9.11
CA VAL A 46 6.10 18.59 7.88
C VAL A 46 5.96 20.07 8.17
N SER A 47 6.13 20.93 7.15
CA SER A 47 5.87 22.36 7.32
C SER A 47 4.37 22.65 7.38
N LEU A 48 3.97 23.48 8.34
CA LEU A 48 2.59 23.95 8.50
C LEU A 48 2.07 24.72 7.28
N ASP A 49 2.97 25.33 6.49
CA ASP A 49 2.60 26.09 5.30
C ASP A 49 1.95 25.25 4.20
N TYR A 50 2.13 23.92 4.25
CA TYR A 50 1.68 22.99 3.21
C TYR A 50 0.57 22.05 3.67
N ILE A 51 0.05 22.22 4.88
CA ILE A 51 -1.05 21.41 5.41
C ILE A 51 -2.24 22.27 5.81
N LEU A 52 -3.43 21.74 5.58
CA LEU A 52 -4.66 22.31 6.11
C LEU A 52 -4.88 21.81 7.54
N THR A 53 -5.46 22.66 8.38
CA THR A 53 -5.80 22.32 9.75
C THR A 53 -7.21 22.77 10.14
N GLY A 54 -7.76 22.21 11.21
CA GLY A 54 -9.07 22.60 11.74
C GLY A 54 -10.22 22.41 10.75
N LYS A 55 -11.07 23.41 10.60
CA LYS A 55 -12.29 23.31 9.77
C LYS A 55 -12.00 23.14 8.29
N ASP A 56 -10.92 23.75 7.80
CA ASP A 56 -10.55 23.68 6.38
C ASP A 56 -10.05 22.27 6.03
N ALA A 57 -9.30 21.64 6.94
CA ALA A 57 -8.87 20.25 6.78
C ALA A 57 -10.08 19.30 6.76
N VAL A 58 -11.06 19.48 7.64
CA VAL A 58 -12.29 18.66 7.67
C VAL A 58 -13.08 18.81 6.36
N ALA A 59 -13.28 20.04 5.90
CA ALA A 59 -14.01 20.29 4.65
C ALA A 59 -13.31 19.68 3.44
N GLN A 60 -11.97 19.74 3.40
CA GLN A 60 -11.18 19.08 2.34
C GLN A 60 -11.29 17.56 2.45
N ALA A 61 -11.14 16.99 3.65
CA ALA A 61 -11.27 15.55 3.87
C ALA A 61 -12.63 15.02 3.39
N ASP A 62 -13.72 15.67 3.75
CA ASP A 62 -15.08 15.27 3.33
C ASP A 62 -15.26 15.27 1.81
N SER A 63 -14.47 16.09 1.08
CA SER A 63 -14.54 16.17 -0.39
C SER A 63 -13.70 15.13 -1.13
N VAL A 64 -12.69 14.55 -0.48
CA VAL A 64 -11.69 13.69 -1.12
C VAL A 64 -11.64 12.28 -0.56
N VAL A 65 -12.37 12.03 0.52
CA VAL A 65 -12.43 10.73 1.16
C VAL A 65 -13.01 9.68 0.21
N LYS A 66 -12.43 8.49 0.21
CA LYS A 66 -12.88 7.36 -0.61
C LYS A 66 -13.40 6.23 0.27
N GLU A 67 -14.43 5.54 -0.24
CA GLU A 67 -14.79 4.24 0.31
C GLU A 67 -13.85 3.19 -0.25
N LEU A 68 -13.22 2.41 0.64
CA LEU A 68 -12.31 1.32 0.29
C LEU A 68 -12.86 0.01 0.84
N ALA A 69 -12.86 -1.03 0.02
CA ALA A 69 -13.15 -2.40 0.40
C ALA A 69 -11.84 -3.14 0.70
N THR A 70 -11.58 -3.43 1.97
CA THR A 70 -10.42 -4.21 2.41
C THR A 70 -10.76 -5.70 2.37
N VAL A 71 -9.97 -6.48 1.65
CA VAL A 71 -10.18 -7.93 1.46
C VAL A 71 -9.83 -8.72 2.73
N ASN A 72 -10.77 -9.54 3.21
CA ASN A 72 -10.67 -10.35 4.43
C ASN A 72 -10.53 -11.85 4.15
N ALA A 73 -10.24 -12.24 2.91
CA ALA A 73 -10.12 -13.63 2.50
C ALA A 73 -8.88 -13.87 1.63
N ASP A 74 -8.27 -15.03 1.74
CA ASP A 74 -7.20 -15.46 0.86
C ASP A 74 -7.75 -15.78 -0.54
N GLY A 75 -7.35 -14.99 -1.55
CA GLY A 75 -7.73 -15.23 -2.94
C GLY A 75 -9.20 -14.92 -3.25
N LEU A 76 -9.69 -13.73 -2.90
CA LEU A 76 -11.03 -13.27 -3.25
C LEU A 76 -11.16 -13.04 -4.76
N LYS A 77 -12.19 -13.62 -5.35
CA LYS A 77 -12.46 -13.52 -6.80
C LYS A 77 -13.11 -12.18 -7.16
N LEU A 78 -12.52 -11.49 -8.11
CA LEU A 78 -13.12 -10.37 -8.84
C LEU A 78 -13.97 -10.91 -10.01
N ARG A 79 -15.23 -10.46 -10.09
CA ARG A 79 -16.18 -10.94 -11.09
C ARG A 79 -16.70 -9.81 -11.97
N GLU A 80 -17.02 -10.13 -13.22
CA GLU A 80 -17.53 -9.16 -14.19
C GLU A 80 -18.96 -8.67 -13.89
N ALA A 81 -19.73 -9.45 -13.12
CA ALA A 81 -21.10 -9.11 -12.69
C ALA A 81 -21.36 -9.62 -11.26
N PRO A 82 -22.36 -9.04 -10.54
CA PRO A 82 -22.69 -9.40 -9.16
C PRO A 82 -23.43 -10.74 -9.06
N SER A 83 -22.76 -11.82 -9.42
CA SER A 83 -23.29 -13.20 -9.43
C SER A 83 -22.19 -14.24 -9.29
N LEU A 84 -22.47 -15.34 -8.59
CA LEU A 84 -21.57 -16.49 -8.50
C LEU A 84 -21.34 -17.19 -9.84
N ASP A 85 -22.28 -17.07 -10.77
CA ASP A 85 -22.20 -17.65 -12.12
C ASP A 85 -21.45 -16.76 -13.11
N SER A 86 -21.13 -15.52 -12.72
CA SER A 86 -20.37 -14.59 -13.57
C SER A 86 -18.91 -15.04 -13.73
N PRO A 87 -18.31 -14.80 -14.92
CA PRO A 87 -16.89 -15.04 -15.13
C PRO A 87 -16.02 -14.38 -14.04
N VAL A 88 -14.95 -15.09 -13.67
CA VAL A 88 -13.90 -14.54 -12.81
C VAL A 88 -12.92 -13.80 -13.68
N TYR A 89 -12.73 -12.52 -13.41
CA TYR A 89 -11.77 -11.66 -14.09
C TYR A 89 -10.36 -11.85 -13.51
N ASP A 90 -10.24 -11.78 -12.18
CA ASP A 90 -8.97 -11.91 -11.47
C ASP A 90 -9.21 -12.34 -10.00
N MET A 91 -8.13 -12.41 -9.23
CA MET A 91 -8.17 -12.70 -7.79
C MET A 91 -7.27 -11.73 -7.03
N VAL A 92 -7.78 -11.23 -5.90
CA VAL A 92 -7.07 -10.29 -5.01
C VAL A 92 -6.69 -10.98 -3.70
N ALA A 93 -5.59 -10.52 -3.10
CA ALA A 93 -5.02 -11.11 -1.91
C ALA A 93 -5.67 -10.56 -0.62
N TYR A 94 -5.48 -11.28 0.48
CA TYR A 94 -5.85 -10.80 1.81
C TYR A 94 -5.19 -9.45 2.13
N GLY A 95 -5.96 -8.51 2.65
CA GLY A 95 -5.51 -7.17 3.02
C GLY A 95 -5.40 -6.18 1.87
N GLU A 96 -5.70 -6.59 0.64
CA GLU A 96 -5.73 -5.68 -0.51
C GLU A 96 -6.91 -4.72 -0.39
N GLU A 97 -6.70 -3.46 -0.75
CA GLU A 97 -7.69 -2.39 -0.69
C GLU A 97 -8.14 -2.01 -2.11
N LEU A 98 -9.46 -2.06 -2.33
CA LEU A 98 -10.09 -1.76 -3.61
C LEU A 98 -10.99 -0.54 -3.46
N GLU A 99 -10.91 0.43 -4.39
CA GLU A 99 -11.82 1.58 -4.38
C GLU A 99 -13.25 1.14 -4.67
N VAL A 100 -14.19 1.52 -3.81
CA VAL A 100 -15.61 1.20 -3.95
C VAL A 100 -16.26 2.17 -4.92
N LEU A 101 -16.84 1.65 -5.99
CA LEU A 101 -17.65 2.40 -6.94
C LEU A 101 -19.15 2.31 -6.64
N ASP A 102 -19.56 1.23 -5.96
CA ASP A 102 -20.93 0.95 -5.62
C ASP A 102 -20.95 -0.01 -4.42
N ASN A 103 -21.30 0.49 -3.25
CA ASN A 103 -21.35 -0.31 -2.01
C ASN A 103 -22.54 -1.27 -1.94
N GLY A 104 -23.36 -1.32 -3.01
CA GLY A 104 -24.40 -2.31 -3.19
C GLY A 104 -25.45 -2.33 -2.10
N SER A 105 -25.90 -1.17 -1.57
CA SER A 105 -26.82 -1.05 -0.42
C SER A 105 -27.87 -2.17 -0.36
N GLY A 106 -27.64 -3.16 0.51
CA GLY A 106 -28.49 -4.35 0.67
C GLY A 106 -28.27 -5.47 -0.35
N SER A 107 -27.16 -5.42 -1.12
CA SER A 107 -26.70 -6.48 -2.02
C SER A 107 -25.60 -7.32 -1.35
N ASP A 108 -25.47 -8.59 -1.73
CA ASP A 108 -24.37 -9.46 -1.35
C ASP A 108 -23.08 -9.15 -2.12
N TRP A 109 -23.05 -8.06 -2.89
CA TRP A 109 -21.95 -7.68 -3.77
C TRP A 109 -21.57 -6.21 -3.62
N VAL A 110 -20.27 -5.95 -3.67
CA VAL A 110 -19.67 -4.60 -3.70
C VAL A 110 -19.02 -4.40 -5.07
N GLY A 111 -19.39 -3.30 -5.76
CA GLY A 111 -18.76 -2.89 -7.00
C GLY A 111 -17.48 -2.10 -6.72
N VAL A 112 -16.36 -2.54 -7.26
CA VAL A 112 -15.04 -1.97 -7.02
C VAL A 112 -14.34 -1.58 -8.32
N ASP A 113 -13.40 -0.65 -8.23
CA ASP A 113 -12.47 -0.36 -9.33
C ASP A 113 -11.25 -1.30 -9.23
N PHE A 114 -10.92 -1.93 -10.35
CA PHE A 114 -9.71 -2.71 -10.50
C PHE A 114 -9.12 -2.45 -11.90
N ASP A 115 -7.97 -1.78 -11.95
CA ASP A 115 -7.31 -1.36 -13.18
C ASP A 115 -8.22 -0.58 -14.16
N GLY A 116 -9.09 0.29 -13.63
CA GLY A 116 -10.04 1.11 -14.39
C GLY A 116 -11.29 0.33 -14.87
N ASN A 117 -11.48 -0.91 -14.39
CA ASN A 117 -12.65 -1.73 -14.68
C ASN A 117 -13.55 -1.84 -13.45
N LYS A 118 -14.87 -1.61 -13.63
CA LYS A 118 -15.83 -1.91 -12.58
C LYS A 118 -16.04 -3.42 -12.50
N LEU A 119 -15.60 -4.02 -11.40
CA LEU A 119 -15.76 -5.43 -11.08
C LEU A 119 -16.51 -5.59 -9.74
N TYR A 120 -16.83 -6.83 -9.39
CA TYR A 120 -17.65 -7.14 -8.21
C TYR A 120 -16.97 -8.17 -7.31
N VAL A 121 -17.01 -7.90 -6.00
CA VAL A 121 -16.60 -8.82 -4.94
C VAL A 121 -17.78 -9.13 -4.01
N SER A 122 -17.77 -10.29 -3.38
CA SER A 122 -18.80 -10.61 -2.36
C SER A 122 -18.59 -9.77 -1.11
N SER A 123 -19.66 -9.16 -0.60
CA SER A 123 -19.65 -8.34 0.61
C SER A 123 -19.25 -9.12 1.87
N ASP A 124 -19.43 -10.46 1.88
CA ASP A 124 -19.06 -11.34 3.01
C ASP A 124 -17.54 -11.38 3.26
N TYR A 125 -16.73 -11.02 2.26
CA TYR A 125 -15.28 -11.15 2.28
C TYR A 125 -14.53 -9.83 2.20
N VAL A 126 -15.21 -8.71 2.41
CA VAL A 126 -14.61 -7.39 2.46
C VAL A 126 -15.15 -6.58 3.64
N THR A 127 -14.35 -5.66 4.15
CA THR A 127 -14.81 -4.60 5.04
C THR A 127 -14.75 -3.29 4.28
N VAL A 128 -15.87 -2.59 4.19
CA VAL A 128 -15.94 -1.28 3.52
C VAL A 128 -15.82 -0.19 4.57
N ASP A 129 -14.78 0.62 4.43
CA ASP A 129 -14.51 1.78 5.30
C ASP A 129 -14.19 3.00 4.46
N THR A 130 -14.45 4.17 5.03
CA THR A 130 -14.10 5.45 4.44
C THR A 130 -12.70 5.85 4.86
N LYS A 131 -11.79 6.01 3.91
CA LYS A 131 -10.39 6.32 4.20
C LYS A 131 -9.88 7.50 3.40
N LEU A 132 -9.00 8.28 4.01
CA LEU A 132 -8.12 9.22 3.31
C LEU A 132 -6.84 8.49 2.88
N LYS A 133 -6.22 8.97 1.80
CA LYS A 133 -4.85 8.55 1.47
C LYS A 133 -3.93 8.79 2.65
N THR A 134 -2.97 7.91 2.84
CA THR A 134 -1.89 8.06 3.83
C THR A 134 -0.56 8.35 3.17
N ALA A 135 0.39 8.87 3.94
CA ALA A 135 1.76 9.09 3.47
C ALA A 135 2.40 7.77 3.04
N LEU A 136 3.20 7.84 1.98
CA LEU A 136 4.05 6.74 1.54
C LEU A 136 5.39 6.80 2.29
N ASN A 137 5.81 5.70 2.90
CA ASN A 137 7.18 5.61 3.38
C ASN A 137 8.16 5.58 2.19
N MET A 138 9.47 5.74 2.44
CA MET A 138 10.44 5.85 1.36
C MET A 138 10.54 4.58 0.51
N THR A 139 10.27 3.41 1.07
CA THR A 139 10.23 2.15 0.33
C THR A 139 9.03 2.09 -0.61
N GLU A 140 7.86 2.43 -0.12
CA GLU A 140 6.63 2.51 -0.94
C GLU A 140 6.75 3.57 -2.03
N PHE A 141 7.36 4.72 -1.73
CA PHE A 141 7.59 5.77 -2.71
C PHE A 141 8.52 5.34 -3.85
N LEU A 142 9.56 4.55 -3.55
CA LEU A 142 10.56 4.13 -4.53
C LEU A 142 10.15 2.87 -5.32
N TYR A 143 9.39 1.98 -4.71
CA TYR A 143 9.13 0.63 -5.25
C TYR A 143 7.65 0.33 -5.47
N GLY A 144 6.75 1.23 -5.06
CA GLY A 144 5.30 1.09 -5.17
C GLY A 144 4.60 0.86 -3.83
N ALA A 145 3.33 1.28 -3.74
CA ALA A 145 2.51 1.12 -2.55
C ALA A 145 2.39 -0.36 -2.14
N GLY A 146 2.43 -0.62 -0.83
CA GLY A 146 2.36 -1.97 -0.26
C GLY A 146 3.64 -2.81 -0.37
N VAL A 147 4.73 -2.25 -0.94
CA VAL A 147 6.05 -2.91 -0.90
C VAL A 147 6.69 -2.68 0.46
N SER A 148 7.03 -3.77 1.16
CA SER A 148 7.69 -3.72 2.46
C SER A 148 9.21 -3.73 2.34
N ASP A 149 9.91 -3.17 3.34
CA ASP A 149 11.37 -3.21 3.44
C ASP A 149 11.92 -4.63 3.36
N VAL A 150 11.24 -5.60 3.98
CA VAL A 150 11.62 -7.02 3.93
C VAL A 150 11.63 -7.56 2.50
N ARG A 151 10.67 -7.18 1.65
CA ARG A 151 10.65 -7.60 0.23
C ARG A 151 11.82 -7.01 -0.54
N VAL A 152 12.15 -5.73 -0.29
CA VAL A 152 13.29 -5.06 -0.92
C VAL A 152 14.60 -5.72 -0.49
N GLU A 153 14.80 -5.93 0.81
CA GLU A 153 15.99 -6.60 1.35
C GLU A 153 16.16 -8.03 0.79
N LEU A 154 15.05 -8.77 0.63
CA LEU A 154 15.06 -10.10 0.06
C LEU A 154 15.49 -10.08 -1.41
N CYS A 155 15.00 -9.14 -2.20
CA CYS A 155 15.39 -8.95 -3.58
C CYS A 155 16.87 -8.52 -3.71
N GLU A 156 17.35 -7.62 -2.85
CA GLU A 156 18.73 -7.19 -2.82
C GLU A 156 19.67 -8.35 -2.42
N TYR A 157 19.25 -9.15 -1.44
CA TYR A 157 19.97 -10.36 -1.09
C TYR A 157 20.05 -11.34 -2.26
N ALA A 158 18.94 -11.59 -2.95
CA ALA A 158 18.91 -12.48 -4.12
C ALA A 158 19.83 -11.99 -5.25
N ARG A 159 19.91 -10.67 -5.49
CA ARG A 159 20.77 -10.06 -6.52
C ARG A 159 22.27 -10.32 -6.33
N GLN A 160 22.73 -10.55 -5.09
CA GLN A 160 24.13 -10.83 -4.80
C GLN A 160 24.62 -12.13 -5.45
N PHE A 161 23.71 -13.01 -5.85
CA PHE A 161 24.00 -14.33 -6.42
C PHE A 161 23.82 -14.39 -7.95
N VAL A 162 23.60 -13.24 -8.60
CA VAL A 162 23.53 -13.16 -10.07
C VAL A 162 24.87 -13.58 -10.67
N GLY A 163 24.82 -14.51 -11.62
CA GLY A 163 26.02 -15.07 -12.28
C GLY A 163 26.52 -16.38 -11.67
N ASN A 164 25.95 -16.87 -10.57
CA ASN A 164 26.25 -18.19 -10.04
C ASN A 164 25.70 -19.29 -10.96
N PRO A 165 26.37 -20.47 -11.02
CA PRO A 165 26.03 -21.51 -11.96
C PRO A 165 24.66 -22.14 -11.67
N TYR A 166 23.94 -22.50 -12.73
CA TYR A 166 22.74 -23.33 -12.62
C TYR A 166 23.15 -24.80 -12.42
N VAL A 167 22.66 -25.43 -11.36
CA VAL A 167 22.87 -26.85 -11.05
C VAL A 167 21.52 -27.51 -10.77
N TRP A 168 21.17 -28.48 -11.60
CA TRP A 168 19.88 -29.20 -11.44
C TRP A 168 19.81 -29.91 -10.08
N GLY A 169 18.71 -29.66 -9.31
CA GLY A 169 18.54 -30.17 -7.94
C GLY A 169 19.46 -29.50 -6.92
N GLY A 170 20.24 -28.49 -7.32
CA GLY A 170 21.10 -27.72 -6.43
C GLY A 170 20.33 -26.68 -5.61
N THR A 171 20.79 -26.46 -4.37
CA THR A 171 20.21 -25.47 -3.42
C THR A 171 21.26 -24.49 -2.89
N SER A 172 22.47 -24.50 -3.43
CA SER A 172 23.57 -23.64 -2.94
C SER A 172 23.59 -22.30 -3.67
N LEU A 173 23.38 -21.20 -2.94
CA LEU A 173 23.44 -19.85 -3.49
C LEU A 173 24.82 -19.47 -4.06
N THR A 174 25.90 -20.16 -3.66
CA THR A 174 27.25 -19.84 -4.08
C THR A 174 27.90 -20.90 -4.99
N LYS A 175 27.45 -22.16 -4.93
CA LYS A 175 28.02 -23.29 -5.69
C LYS A 175 27.13 -23.75 -6.83
N GLY A 176 25.87 -23.28 -6.86
CA GLY A 176 24.88 -23.56 -7.87
C GLY A 176 23.56 -24.04 -7.31
N ALA A 177 22.50 -23.53 -7.89
CA ALA A 177 21.10 -23.87 -7.56
C ALA A 177 20.29 -24.01 -8.84
N ASP A 178 19.20 -24.75 -8.79
CA ASP A 178 18.14 -24.65 -9.79
C ASP A 178 17.12 -23.55 -9.39
N CYS A 179 16.08 -23.35 -10.20
CA CYS A 179 15.11 -22.29 -9.99
C CYS A 179 14.39 -22.38 -8.62
N SER A 180 13.96 -23.57 -8.23
CA SER A 180 13.26 -23.81 -6.95
C SER A 180 14.24 -23.80 -5.77
N GLY A 181 15.43 -24.39 -5.94
CA GLY A 181 16.47 -24.39 -4.92
C GLY A 181 17.02 -23.01 -4.63
N PHE A 182 17.11 -22.13 -5.64
CA PHE A 182 17.49 -20.73 -5.46
C PHE A 182 16.44 -19.98 -4.61
N VAL A 183 15.16 -20.06 -5.01
CA VAL A 183 14.07 -19.40 -4.28
C VAL A 183 14.01 -19.89 -2.83
N LEU A 184 14.01 -21.22 -2.61
CA LEU A 184 14.00 -21.82 -1.28
C LEU A 184 15.14 -21.28 -0.41
N SER A 185 16.36 -21.20 -0.96
CA SER A 185 17.54 -20.78 -0.22
C SER A 185 17.59 -19.28 0.06
N VAL A 186 16.99 -18.45 -0.80
CA VAL A 186 16.83 -17.02 -0.58
C VAL A 186 15.82 -16.76 0.56
N PHE A 187 14.68 -17.47 0.57
CA PHE A 187 13.66 -17.34 1.62
C PHE A 187 14.03 -17.98 2.95
N ALA A 188 15.07 -18.81 2.99
CA ALA A 188 15.58 -19.43 4.22
C ALA A 188 16.55 -18.53 5.02
N LYS A 189 16.81 -17.29 4.53
CA LYS A 189 17.60 -16.28 5.24
C LYS A 189 16.83 -15.75 6.44
#